data_083e8add346b3726835c58d9e55c69e3
#
_entry.id   083e8add346b3726835c58d9e55c69e3
#
_cell.length_a   1.000
_cell.length_b   1.000
_cell.length_c   1.000
_cell.angle_alpha   90.00
_cell.angle_beta   90.00
_cell.angle_gamma   90.00
#
_symmetry.space_group_name_H-M   'P 1'
#
loop_
_entity.id
_entity.type
_entity.pdbx_description
1 polymer ?
#
loop_
_entity_poly.entity_id
_entity_poly.type
_entity_poly.pdbx_seq_one_letter_code
_entity_poly.pdbx_strand_id
1 'polypeptide(L)'
;GLFYRHWPGTEKKAVVLLHRGHEHSGRLAHVAEELNLPEFHVFAWDARAHGKSEGVQDSKVTMSTFSSDLDEFVRHITTAHAIPAHDIAVVAQSVGAVFAAAWAHDYAPQIRCLVLASPAFKVKLYVPFARLGLTIWHALIGDFFVQSYVTGSALTHDPERAKSYATDPLIKRPISARVLLGLYNTASRVIEDAQANQIPTQLLLSGKDWVVHNKPQHDFY
;
A
#
# COMPACT_ATOMS: atom_id res chain seq x y z
N GLY A 1 5.10 -15.60 9.05
CA GLY A 1 6.02 -14.77 8.23
C GLY A 1 5.29 -14.05 7.11
N LEU A 2 5.97 -13.07 6.49
CA LEU A 2 5.45 -12.40 5.31
C LEU A 2 5.83 -13.18 4.05
N PHE A 3 4.87 -13.39 3.17
CA PHE A 3 5.11 -13.96 1.84
C PHE A 3 5.53 -12.86 0.86
N TYR A 4 6.46 -13.15 -0.04
CA TYR A 4 6.81 -12.27 -1.15
C TYR A 4 7.16 -13.06 -2.42
N ARG A 5 7.05 -12.40 -3.56
CA ARG A 5 7.53 -12.88 -4.86
C ARG A 5 8.82 -12.16 -5.20
N HIS A 6 9.72 -12.87 -5.90
CA HIS A 6 10.99 -12.33 -6.34
C HIS A 6 11.23 -12.70 -7.80
N TRP A 7 11.48 -11.71 -8.62
CA TRP A 7 11.98 -11.82 -9.98
C TRP A 7 13.46 -11.40 -9.95
N PRO A 8 14.38 -12.33 -10.25
CA PRO A 8 15.81 -12.05 -10.15
C PRO A 8 16.29 -11.06 -11.20
N GLY A 9 17.15 -10.13 -10.80
CA GLY A 9 17.91 -9.24 -11.68
C GLY A 9 19.38 -9.64 -11.73
N THR A 10 20.15 -8.96 -12.58
CA THR A 10 21.56 -9.26 -12.78
C THR A 10 22.50 -8.38 -11.95
N GLU A 11 22.01 -7.26 -11.40
CA GLU A 11 22.79 -6.32 -10.59
C GLU A 11 22.26 -6.21 -9.15
N LYS A 12 23.03 -5.56 -8.28
CA LYS A 12 22.67 -5.31 -6.88
C LYS A 12 21.74 -4.08 -6.75
N LYS A 13 20.64 -4.09 -7.52
CA LYS A 13 19.60 -3.07 -7.54
C LYS A 13 18.24 -3.71 -7.39
N ALA A 14 17.28 -3.03 -6.75
CA ALA A 14 15.95 -3.59 -6.59
C ALA A 14 14.81 -2.59 -6.80
N VAL A 15 13.67 -3.12 -7.24
CA VAL A 15 12.36 -2.48 -7.17
C VAL A 15 11.49 -3.28 -6.21
N VAL A 16 10.93 -2.62 -5.21
CA VAL A 16 9.98 -3.20 -4.26
C VAL A 16 8.59 -2.71 -4.59
N LEU A 17 7.68 -3.64 -4.89
CA LEU A 17 6.30 -3.37 -5.27
C LEU A 17 5.36 -3.63 -4.09
N LEU A 18 4.57 -2.63 -3.72
CA LEU A 18 3.57 -2.71 -2.65
C LEU A 18 2.16 -2.64 -3.24
N HIS A 19 1.37 -3.68 -3.00
CA HIS A 19 0.02 -3.79 -3.53
C HIS A 19 -0.96 -2.82 -2.86
N ARG A 20 -2.07 -2.54 -3.51
CA ARG A 20 -3.20 -1.79 -2.96
C ARG A 20 -3.99 -2.64 -1.95
N GLY A 21 -4.87 -1.99 -1.19
CA GLY A 21 -5.72 -2.65 -0.20
C GLY A 21 -6.49 -3.84 -0.79
N HIS A 22 -6.72 -4.88 0.03
CA HIS A 22 -7.40 -6.14 -0.29
C HIS A 22 -6.64 -7.10 -1.22
N GLU A 23 -5.61 -6.63 -1.92
CA GLU A 23 -4.87 -7.41 -2.93
C GLU A 23 -3.65 -8.14 -2.36
N HIS A 24 -2.79 -8.60 -3.24
CA HIS A 24 -1.58 -9.36 -2.93
C HIS A 24 -0.56 -9.26 -4.08
N SER A 25 0.66 -9.72 -3.85
CA SER A 25 1.79 -9.66 -4.80
C SER A 25 1.52 -10.30 -6.16
N GLY A 26 0.68 -11.35 -6.20
CA GLY A 26 0.32 -12.02 -7.45
C GLY A 26 -0.37 -11.09 -8.45
N ARG A 27 -1.03 -10.04 -7.99
CA ARG A 27 -1.68 -9.05 -8.85
C ARG A 27 -0.72 -7.99 -9.38
N LEU A 28 0.52 -7.98 -8.90
CA LEU A 28 1.61 -7.13 -9.36
C LEU A 28 2.58 -7.85 -10.31
N ALA A 29 2.37 -9.14 -10.61
CA ALA A 29 3.25 -9.90 -11.47
C ALA A 29 3.44 -9.24 -12.85
N HIS A 30 2.34 -8.77 -13.46
CA HIS A 30 2.39 -8.05 -14.74
C HIS A 30 3.22 -6.76 -14.65
N VAL A 31 3.21 -6.06 -13.52
CA VAL A 31 4.03 -4.85 -13.34
C VAL A 31 5.51 -5.23 -13.35
N ALA A 32 5.88 -6.30 -12.63
CA ALA A 32 7.26 -6.79 -12.61
C ALA A 32 7.75 -7.17 -14.01
N GLU A 33 6.89 -7.80 -14.83
CA GLU A 33 7.20 -8.21 -16.19
C GLU A 33 7.25 -7.01 -17.15
N GLU A 34 6.27 -6.10 -17.07
CA GLU A 34 6.14 -4.93 -17.96
C GLU A 34 7.21 -3.85 -17.68
N LEU A 35 7.75 -3.77 -16.46
CA LEU A 35 8.88 -2.89 -16.15
C LEU A 35 10.09 -3.17 -17.03
N ASN A 36 10.29 -4.43 -17.41
CA ASN A 36 11.36 -4.88 -18.32
C ASN A 36 12.74 -4.31 -17.93
N LEU A 37 13.09 -4.45 -16.65
CA LEU A 37 14.35 -3.98 -16.05
C LEU A 37 15.21 -5.19 -15.66
N PRO A 38 15.88 -5.85 -16.62
CA PRO A 38 16.60 -7.12 -16.37
C PRO A 38 17.76 -6.99 -15.38
N GLU A 39 18.29 -5.78 -15.19
CA GLU A 39 19.32 -5.49 -14.21
C GLU A 39 18.80 -5.39 -12.76
N PHE A 40 17.50 -5.13 -12.56
CA PHE A 40 16.90 -4.97 -11.23
C PHE A 40 16.27 -6.27 -10.73
N HIS A 41 16.54 -6.64 -9.50
CA HIS A 41 15.67 -7.55 -8.78
C HIS A 41 14.32 -6.88 -8.53
N VAL A 42 13.21 -7.58 -8.77
CA VAL A 42 11.89 -7.07 -8.42
C VAL A 42 11.33 -7.93 -7.29
N PHE A 43 10.87 -7.27 -6.23
CA PHE A 43 10.24 -7.91 -5.09
C PHE A 43 8.82 -7.38 -4.94
N ALA A 44 7.85 -8.26 -4.73
CA ALA A 44 6.49 -7.87 -4.40
C ALA A 44 6.02 -8.65 -3.18
N TRP A 45 5.66 -7.95 -2.11
CA TRP A 45 5.22 -8.60 -0.89
C TRP A 45 3.70 -8.83 -0.85
N ASP A 46 3.28 -9.76 -0.01
CA ASP A 46 1.92 -9.79 0.51
C ASP A 46 1.96 -9.13 1.90
N ALA A 47 1.29 -8.01 2.06
CA ALA A 47 1.22 -7.35 3.37
C ALA A 47 0.59 -8.29 4.41
N ARG A 48 0.87 -8.07 5.68
CA ARG A 48 0.28 -8.83 6.80
C ARG A 48 -1.22 -9.06 6.60
N ALA A 49 -1.68 -10.30 6.80
CA ALA A 49 -3.07 -10.74 6.64
C ALA A 49 -3.64 -10.64 5.21
N HIS A 50 -2.80 -10.36 4.20
CA HIS A 50 -3.16 -10.34 2.79
C HIS A 50 -2.53 -11.52 2.04
N GLY A 51 -3.15 -11.91 0.93
CA GLY A 51 -2.62 -12.94 0.05
C GLY A 51 -2.27 -14.23 0.79
N LYS A 52 -1.00 -14.60 0.68
CA LYS A 52 -0.39 -15.79 1.33
C LYS A 52 0.37 -15.46 2.61
N SER A 53 0.47 -14.19 3.00
CA SER A 53 1.08 -13.80 4.27
C SER A 53 0.25 -14.25 5.44
N GLU A 54 0.95 -14.68 6.49
CA GLU A 54 0.33 -15.03 7.77
C GLU A 54 -0.22 -13.78 8.47
N GLY A 55 -1.06 -14.06 9.46
CA GLY A 55 -1.68 -13.04 10.30
C GLY A 55 -3.18 -12.98 10.10
N VAL A 56 -3.84 -12.48 11.13
CA VAL A 56 -5.25 -12.10 11.11
C VAL A 56 -5.33 -10.59 11.18
N GLN A 57 -6.30 -10.02 10.48
CA GLN A 57 -6.67 -8.64 10.73
C GLN A 57 -7.37 -8.58 12.09
N ASP A 58 -6.58 -8.51 13.14
CA ASP A 58 -7.08 -8.42 14.51
C ASP A 58 -7.01 -6.97 15.05
N SER A 59 -7.52 -6.79 16.25
CA SER A 59 -7.55 -5.49 16.92
C SER A 59 -6.17 -4.91 17.25
N LYS A 60 -5.08 -5.63 17.02
CA LYS A 60 -3.71 -5.18 17.26
C LYS A 60 -3.03 -4.62 16.02
N VAL A 61 -3.55 -4.93 14.82
CA VAL A 61 -2.99 -4.43 13.56
C VAL A 61 -3.34 -2.96 13.38
N THR A 62 -2.33 -2.15 13.16
CA THR A 62 -2.43 -0.69 12.95
C THR A 62 -1.65 -0.28 11.70
N MET A 63 -1.78 0.98 11.28
CA MET A 63 -0.99 1.52 10.17
C MET A 63 0.52 1.47 10.47
N SER A 64 0.93 1.72 11.72
CA SER A 64 2.34 1.61 12.13
C SER A 64 2.87 0.18 12.05
N THR A 65 2.02 -0.83 12.24
CA THR A 65 2.39 -2.24 12.04
C THR A 65 2.83 -2.48 10.59
N PHE A 66 2.08 -1.96 9.61
CA PHE A 66 2.46 -2.11 8.19
C PHE A 66 3.74 -1.36 7.83
N SER A 67 3.95 -0.17 8.40
CA SER A 67 5.21 0.58 8.19
C SER A 67 6.41 -0.15 8.80
N SER A 68 6.25 -0.75 9.98
CA SER A 68 7.30 -1.58 10.61
C SER A 68 7.59 -2.85 9.81
N ASP A 69 6.56 -3.53 9.31
CA ASP A 69 6.72 -4.70 8.45
C ASP A 69 7.47 -4.35 7.14
N LEU A 70 7.20 -3.16 6.58
CA LEU A 70 7.90 -2.68 5.39
C LEU A 70 9.38 -2.41 5.68
N ASP A 71 9.69 -1.80 6.81
CA ASP A 71 11.06 -1.56 7.23
C ASP A 71 11.84 -2.88 7.39
N GLU A 72 11.22 -3.86 8.03
CA GLU A 72 11.80 -5.20 8.18
C GLU A 72 11.97 -5.90 6.83
N PHE A 73 11.01 -5.76 5.93
CA PHE A 73 11.09 -6.34 4.59
C PHE A 73 12.23 -5.74 3.77
N VAL A 74 12.39 -4.41 3.79
CA VAL A 74 13.51 -3.75 3.10
C VAL A 74 14.85 -4.18 3.72
N ARG A 75 14.94 -4.26 5.05
CA ARG A 75 16.14 -4.80 5.72
C ARG A 75 16.44 -6.25 5.36
N HIS A 76 15.40 -7.07 5.22
CA HIS A 76 15.57 -8.45 4.74
C HIS A 76 16.16 -8.48 3.31
N ILE A 77 15.67 -7.63 2.40
CA ILE A 77 16.22 -7.53 1.03
C ILE A 77 17.71 -7.12 1.08
N THR A 78 18.06 -6.12 1.90
CA THR A 78 19.44 -5.68 2.00
C THR A 78 20.37 -6.76 2.55
N THR A 79 19.91 -7.57 3.48
CA THR A 79 20.74 -8.60 4.12
C THR A 79 20.77 -9.91 3.33
N ALA A 80 19.62 -10.42 2.94
CA ALA A 80 19.52 -11.74 2.29
C ALA A 80 19.96 -11.71 0.81
N HIS A 81 19.78 -10.58 0.12
CA HIS A 81 20.14 -10.44 -1.29
C HIS A 81 21.38 -9.56 -1.51
N ALA A 82 21.96 -9.01 -0.42
CA ALA A 82 23.11 -8.12 -0.45
C ALA A 82 22.92 -6.92 -1.41
N ILE A 83 21.72 -6.33 -1.39
CA ILE A 83 21.34 -5.16 -2.18
C ILE A 83 21.40 -3.93 -1.25
N PRO A 84 22.24 -2.92 -1.52
CA PRO A 84 22.30 -1.72 -0.70
C PRO A 84 20.95 -0.97 -0.69
N ALA A 85 20.55 -0.42 0.46
CA ALA A 85 19.28 0.29 0.56
C ALA A 85 19.17 1.46 -0.45
N HIS A 86 20.25 2.19 -0.68
CA HIS A 86 20.29 3.31 -1.64
C HIS A 86 20.14 2.89 -3.12
N ASP A 87 20.15 1.59 -3.41
CA ASP A 87 19.87 1.02 -4.72
C ASP A 87 18.47 0.36 -4.80
N ILE A 88 17.64 0.58 -3.78
CA ILE A 88 16.25 0.12 -3.74
C ILE A 88 15.30 1.27 -4.09
N ALA A 89 14.47 1.08 -5.12
CA ALA A 89 13.31 1.89 -5.43
C ALA A 89 12.05 1.23 -4.86
N VAL A 90 11.19 1.99 -4.20
CA VAL A 90 9.90 1.47 -3.70
C VAL A 90 8.77 2.05 -4.52
N VAL A 91 7.94 1.19 -5.10
CA VAL A 91 6.74 1.55 -5.87
C VAL A 91 5.52 1.04 -5.15
N ALA A 92 4.68 1.94 -4.70
CA ALA A 92 3.54 1.63 -3.85
C ALA A 92 2.24 2.16 -4.43
N GLN A 93 1.15 1.40 -4.30
CA GLN A 93 -0.14 1.76 -4.86
C GLN A 93 -1.22 1.90 -3.77
N SER A 94 -2.03 2.97 -3.87
CA SER A 94 -3.24 3.18 -3.06
C SER A 94 -2.97 3.13 -1.55
N VAL A 95 -3.53 2.17 -0.81
CA VAL A 95 -3.27 1.96 0.62
C VAL A 95 -1.81 1.62 0.88
N GLY A 96 -1.18 0.81 0.01
CA GLY A 96 0.25 0.52 0.06
C GLY A 96 1.10 1.80 -0.04
N ALA A 97 0.65 2.78 -0.83
CA ALA A 97 1.32 4.07 -0.93
C ALA A 97 1.22 4.90 0.37
N VAL A 98 0.14 4.76 1.15
CA VAL A 98 0.04 5.40 2.47
C VAL A 98 1.01 4.75 3.48
N PHE A 99 1.15 3.41 3.44
CA PHE A 99 2.15 2.72 4.27
C PHE A 99 3.57 3.18 3.92
N ALA A 100 3.88 3.26 2.63
CA ALA A 100 5.19 3.67 2.15
C ALA A 100 5.49 5.13 2.51
N ALA A 101 4.53 6.03 2.37
CA ALA A 101 4.68 7.44 2.75
C ALA A 101 4.87 7.59 4.27
N ALA A 102 4.12 6.84 5.08
CA ALA A 102 4.28 6.84 6.53
C ALA A 102 5.63 6.24 6.96
N TRP A 103 6.07 5.17 6.30
CA TRP A 103 7.39 4.60 6.53
C TRP A 103 8.52 5.56 6.16
N ALA A 104 8.41 6.23 4.99
CA ALA A 104 9.38 7.24 4.58
C ALA A 104 9.48 8.39 5.61
N HIS A 105 8.34 8.85 6.11
CA HIS A 105 8.24 9.91 7.11
C HIS A 105 8.81 9.47 8.48
N ASP A 106 8.46 8.27 8.95
CA ASP A 106 8.75 7.85 10.32
C ASP A 106 10.13 7.20 10.48
N TYR A 107 10.64 6.54 9.43
CA TYR A 107 11.89 5.77 9.46
C TYR A 107 13.03 6.42 8.67
N ALA A 108 12.72 7.39 7.81
CA ALA A 108 13.68 8.07 6.94
C ALA A 108 14.68 7.10 6.27
N PRO A 109 14.21 6.02 5.60
CA PRO A 109 15.07 4.99 5.04
C PRO A 109 15.95 5.57 3.94
N GLN A 110 17.19 5.08 3.85
CA GLN A 110 18.15 5.53 2.84
C GLN A 110 17.91 4.80 1.50
N ILE A 111 16.69 4.84 0.98
CA ILE A 111 16.35 4.24 -0.32
C ILE A 111 16.60 5.22 -1.47
N ARG A 112 16.67 4.68 -2.69
CA ARG A 112 16.93 5.45 -3.91
C ARG A 112 15.82 6.44 -4.22
N CYS A 113 14.58 5.97 -4.21
CA CYS A 113 13.38 6.80 -4.47
C CYS A 113 12.11 6.08 -4.05
N LEU A 114 11.03 6.86 -3.98
CA LEU A 114 9.69 6.41 -3.67
C LEU A 114 8.73 6.81 -4.81
N VAL A 115 7.96 5.86 -5.32
CA VAL A 115 6.89 6.12 -6.30
C VAL A 115 5.56 5.79 -5.66
N LEU A 116 4.67 6.78 -5.55
CA LEU A 116 3.35 6.66 -4.96
C LEU A 116 2.28 6.76 -6.05
N ALA A 117 1.64 5.65 -6.38
CA ALA A 117 0.60 5.59 -7.39
C ALA A 117 -0.80 5.69 -6.75
N SER A 118 -1.53 6.75 -7.07
CA SER A 118 -2.87 7.05 -6.54
C SER A 118 -2.99 6.79 -5.03
N PRO A 119 -2.14 7.43 -4.19
CA PRO A 119 -2.12 7.16 -2.75
C PRO A 119 -3.49 7.40 -2.11
N ALA A 120 -3.94 6.47 -1.28
CA ALA A 120 -5.25 6.50 -0.64
C ALA A 120 -5.28 7.47 0.56
N PHE A 121 -4.77 8.69 0.39
CA PHE A 121 -4.75 9.70 1.44
C PHE A 121 -6.16 10.12 1.89
N LYS A 122 -7.15 10.03 1.01
CA LYS A 122 -8.56 10.21 1.35
C LYS A 122 -9.44 9.34 0.46
N VAL A 123 -9.99 8.28 1.03
CA VAL A 123 -10.94 7.40 0.35
C VAL A 123 -12.29 8.10 0.23
N LYS A 124 -12.95 7.98 -0.92
CA LYS A 124 -14.30 8.48 -1.15
C LYS A 124 -15.29 7.58 -0.39
N LEU A 125 -15.94 8.12 0.62
CA LEU A 125 -17.04 7.46 1.32
C LEU A 125 -18.35 7.98 0.76
N TYR A 126 -19.05 7.13 0.03
CA TYR A 126 -20.33 7.49 -0.63
C TYR A 126 -21.51 7.58 0.33
N VAL A 127 -21.33 7.27 1.62
CA VAL A 127 -22.33 7.41 2.68
C VAL A 127 -22.03 8.68 3.48
N PRO A 128 -22.98 9.63 3.57
CA PRO A 128 -22.82 10.83 4.37
C PRO A 128 -22.46 10.50 5.82
N PHE A 129 -21.55 11.27 6.40
CA PHE A 129 -21.10 11.11 7.78
C PHE A 129 -20.51 9.73 8.14
N ALA A 130 -20.19 8.89 7.16
CA ALA A 130 -19.67 7.53 7.40
C ALA A 130 -18.46 7.50 8.33
N ARG A 131 -17.49 8.41 8.16
CA ARG A 131 -16.31 8.50 9.03
C ARG A 131 -16.70 8.79 10.48
N LEU A 132 -17.60 9.74 10.70
CA LEU A 132 -18.09 10.08 12.05
C LEU A 132 -18.80 8.89 12.68
N GLY A 133 -19.70 8.24 11.93
CA GLY A 133 -20.40 7.04 12.36
C GLY A 133 -19.43 5.91 12.72
N LEU A 134 -18.45 5.62 11.89
CA LEU A 134 -17.40 4.63 12.18
C LEU A 134 -16.61 4.98 13.44
N THR A 135 -16.26 6.24 13.64
CA THR A 135 -15.53 6.69 14.83
C THR A 135 -16.35 6.49 16.11
N ILE A 136 -17.61 6.91 16.11
CA ILE A 136 -18.50 6.75 17.26
C ILE A 136 -18.71 5.26 17.56
N TRP A 137 -19.03 4.48 16.52
CA TRP A 137 -19.30 3.06 16.68
C TRP A 137 -18.07 2.29 17.18
N HIS A 138 -16.90 2.59 16.61
CA HIS A 138 -15.63 2.03 17.09
C HIS A 138 -15.33 2.38 18.56
N ALA A 139 -15.64 3.61 18.99
CA ALA A 139 -15.46 4.04 20.37
C ALA A 139 -16.39 3.31 21.35
N LEU A 140 -17.61 2.95 20.92
CA LEU A 140 -18.62 2.31 21.77
C LEU A 140 -18.46 0.79 21.87
N ILE A 141 -18.14 0.11 20.76
CA ILE A 141 -18.14 -1.36 20.72
C ILE A 141 -16.76 -1.97 20.45
N GLY A 142 -15.73 -1.14 20.27
CA GLY A 142 -14.39 -1.60 19.89
C GLY A 142 -14.25 -1.83 18.38
N ASP A 143 -13.28 -2.66 17.99
CA ASP A 143 -13.02 -2.93 16.57
C ASP A 143 -14.07 -3.87 15.96
N PHE A 144 -14.40 -3.60 14.71
CA PHE A 144 -15.33 -4.39 13.90
C PHE A 144 -14.93 -4.33 12.43
N PHE A 145 -15.49 -5.21 11.62
CA PHE A 145 -15.19 -5.25 10.19
C PHE A 145 -16.30 -4.63 9.37
N VAL A 146 -15.90 -3.84 8.38
CA VAL A 146 -16.80 -3.30 7.34
C VAL A 146 -16.46 -3.92 5.99
N GLN A 147 -17.49 -4.16 5.17
CA GLN A 147 -17.28 -4.63 3.81
C GLN A 147 -16.84 -3.46 2.92
N SER A 148 -15.74 -3.65 2.20
CA SER A 148 -15.31 -2.69 1.21
C SER A 148 -16.28 -2.64 0.03
N TYR A 149 -16.65 -1.44 -0.38
CA TYR A 149 -17.45 -1.20 -1.58
C TYR A 149 -16.63 -1.25 -2.87
N VAL A 150 -15.30 -1.31 -2.77
CA VAL A 150 -14.40 -1.30 -3.91
C VAL A 150 -14.62 -2.54 -4.78
N THR A 151 -14.94 -2.31 -6.04
CA THR A 151 -15.15 -3.35 -7.06
C THR A 151 -14.06 -3.31 -8.11
N GLY A 152 -13.88 -4.39 -8.87
CA GLY A 152 -12.91 -4.43 -9.96
C GLY A 152 -13.15 -3.32 -11.01
N SER A 153 -14.41 -3.02 -11.33
CA SER A 153 -14.78 -1.97 -12.28
C SER A 153 -14.48 -0.54 -11.79
N ALA A 154 -14.37 -0.34 -10.46
CA ALA A 154 -13.93 0.94 -9.89
C ALA A 154 -12.39 1.11 -9.95
N LEU A 155 -11.65 0.03 -10.14
CA LEU A 155 -10.20 -0.03 -10.10
C LEU A 155 -9.54 -0.03 -11.47
N THR A 156 -10.25 -0.49 -12.50
CA THR A 156 -9.70 -0.61 -13.86
C THR A 156 -10.80 -0.54 -14.91
N HIS A 157 -10.44 -0.05 -16.10
CA HIS A 157 -11.30 -0.10 -17.30
C HIS A 157 -11.14 -1.41 -18.07
N ASP A 158 -10.15 -2.22 -17.77
CA ASP A 158 -9.95 -3.53 -18.38
C ASP A 158 -10.94 -4.54 -17.77
N PRO A 159 -11.88 -5.10 -18.58
CA PRO A 159 -12.93 -5.98 -18.08
C PRO A 159 -12.38 -7.32 -17.55
N GLU A 160 -11.30 -7.84 -18.14
CA GLU A 160 -10.68 -9.10 -17.69
C GLU A 160 -10.01 -8.91 -16.34
N ARG A 161 -9.30 -7.81 -16.13
CA ARG A 161 -8.72 -7.45 -14.82
C ARG A 161 -9.80 -7.19 -13.77
N ALA A 162 -10.89 -6.53 -14.14
CA ALA A 162 -12.03 -6.31 -13.24
C ALA A 162 -12.69 -7.63 -12.82
N LYS A 163 -12.89 -8.55 -13.77
CA LYS A 163 -13.43 -9.90 -13.52
C LYS A 163 -12.48 -10.71 -12.63
N SER A 164 -11.18 -10.72 -12.93
CA SER A 164 -10.19 -11.44 -12.15
C SER A 164 -10.11 -10.94 -10.70
N TYR A 165 -10.34 -9.64 -10.45
CA TYR A 165 -10.44 -9.09 -9.09
C TYR A 165 -11.63 -9.68 -8.33
N ALA A 166 -12.77 -9.84 -8.98
CA ALA A 166 -14.00 -10.34 -8.36
C ALA A 166 -13.94 -11.83 -8.02
N THR A 167 -13.14 -12.60 -8.74
CA THR A 167 -13.04 -14.07 -8.61
C THR A 167 -11.77 -14.56 -7.90
N ASP A 168 -10.87 -13.68 -7.54
CA ASP A 168 -9.62 -14.02 -6.88
C ASP A 168 -9.86 -14.41 -5.41
N PRO A 169 -9.60 -15.67 -5.01
CA PRO A 169 -9.87 -16.16 -3.66
C PRO A 169 -8.94 -15.57 -2.59
N LEU A 170 -7.84 -14.95 -3.00
CA LEU A 170 -6.88 -14.31 -2.09
C LEU A 170 -7.26 -12.85 -1.76
N ILE A 171 -8.25 -12.30 -2.44
CA ILE A 171 -8.76 -10.95 -2.16
C ILE A 171 -9.73 -11.01 -0.98
N LYS A 172 -9.39 -10.29 0.10
CA LYS A 172 -10.21 -10.19 1.30
C LYS A 172 -10.83 -8.80 1.39
N ARG A 173 -12.14 -8.72 1.21
CA ARG A 173 -12.89 -7.45 1.18
C ARG A 173 -13.22 -6.85 2.54
N PRO A 174 -13.39 -7.62 3.64
CA PRO A 174 -13.55 -7.04 4.97
C PRO A 174 -12.32 -6.24 5.38
N ILE A 175 -12.53 -5.06 5.94
CA ILE A 175 -11.49 -4.21 6.52
C ILE A 175 -11.88 -3.84 7.96
N SER A 176 -10.92 -3.91 8.89
CA SER A 176 -11.11 -3.47 10.26
C SER A 176 -11.39 -1.95 10.30
N ALA A 177 -12.38 -1.55 11.09
CA ALA A 177 -12.69 -0.14 11.32
C ALA A 177 -11.47 0.62 11.88
N ARG A 178 -10.69 -0.02 12.75
CA ARG A 178 -9.43 0.51 13.28
C ARG A 178 -8.43 0.82 12.17
N VAL A 179 -8.20 -0.13 11.25
CA VAL A 179 -7.26 0.07 10.12
C VAL A 179 -7.77 1.19 9.22
N LEU A 180 -9.06 1.23 8.92
CA LEU A 180 -9.65 2.27 8.07
C LEU A 180 -9.56 3.67 8.72
N LEU A 181 -9.86 3.80 10.01
CA LEU A 181 -9.71 5.07 10.74
C LEU A 181 -8.23 5.45 10.89
N GLY A 182 -7.36 4.47 11.14
CA GLY A 182 -5.92 4.63 11.18
C GLY A 182 -5.36 5.13 9.84
N LEU A 183 -5.88 4.65 8.71
CA LEU A 183 -5.52 5.11 7.37
C LEU A 183 -5.77 6.62 7.22
N TYR A 184 -6.95 7.12 7.62
CA TYR A 184 -7.26 8.55 7.55
C TYR A 184 -6.34 9.39 8.44
N ASN A 185 -6.09 8.94 9.67
CA ASN A 185 -5.25 9.68 10.62
C ASN A 185 -3.79 9.72 10.15
N THR A 186 -3.26 8.57 9.66
CA THR A 186 -1.91 8.48 9.10
C THR A 186 -1.76 9.35 7.87
N ALA A 187 -2.73 9.31 6.95
CA ALA A 187 -2.71 10.13 5.75
C ALA A 187 -2.71 11.64 6.08
N SER A 188 -3.58 12.08 7.02
CA SER A 188 -3.60 13.49 7.45
C SER A 188 -2.25 13.93 8.00
N ARG A 189 -1.65 13.15 8.90
CA ARG A 189 -0.34 13.42 9.50
C ARG A 189 0.77 13.53 8.44
N VAL A 190 0.83 12.57 7.53
CA VAL A 190 1.87 12.54 6.48
C VAL A 190 1.72 13.72 5.50
N ILE A 191 0.48 14.15 5.22
CA ILE A 191 0.23 15.33 4.37
C ILE A 191 0.62 16.62 5.12
N GLU A 192 0.22 16.76 6.38
CA GLU A 192 0.51 17.95 7.20
C GLU A 192 2.02 18.19 7.37
N ASP A 193 2.81 17.11 7.38
CA ASP A 193 4.27 17.15 7.54
C ASP A 193 5.01 16.53 6.33
N ALA A 194 4.51 16.76 5.13
CA ALA A 194 5.07 16.18 3.91
C ALA A 194 6.53 16.60 3.68
N GLN A 195 6.94 17.77 4.17
CA GLN A 195 8.31 18.28 4.06
C GLN A 195 9.33 17.48 4.88
N ALA A 196 8.90 16.68 5.86
CA ALA A 196 9.78 15.76 6.58
C ALA A 196 10.30 14.62 5.69
N ASN A 197 9.61 14.30 4.61
CA ASN A 197 10.05 13.31 3.65
C ASN A 197 11.18 13.87 2.77
N GLN A 198 12.40 13.41 3.00
CA GLN A 198 13.59 13.79 2.25
C GLN A 198 13.92 12.84 1.08
N ILE A 199 13.13 11.81 0.89
CA ILE A 199 13.36 10.81 -0.17
C ILE A 199 12.83 11.37 -1.49
N PRO A 200 13.61 11.29 -2.60
CA PRO A 200 13.10 11.64 -3.93
C PRO A 200 11.79 10.89 -4.21
N THR A 201 10.69 11.61 -4.31
CA THR A 201 9.36 11.02 -4.41
C THR A 201 8.66 11.45 -5.69
N GLN A 202 8.13 10.45 -6.42
CA GLN A 202 7.27 10.66 -7.59
C GLN A 202 5.82 10.31 -7.23
N LEU A 203 4.88 11.20 -7.60
CA LEU A 203 3.45 10.92 -7.54
C LEU A 203 2.92 10.57 -8.93
N LEU A 204 2.19 9.46 -9.02
CA LEU A 204 1.43 9.07 -10.20
C LEU A 204 -0.06 9.21 -9.86
N LEU A 205 -0.72 10.18 -10.48
CA LEU A 205 -2.11 10.52 -10.18
C LEU A 205 -3.03 10.09 -11.32
N SER A 206 -4.17 9.51 -10.97
CA SER A 206 -5.24 9.24 -11.94
C SER A 206 -6.05 10.51 -12.17
N GLY A 207 -6.24 10.91 -13.43
CA GLY A 207 -7.08 12.04 -13.80
C GLY A 207 -8.55 11.84 -13.44
N LYS A 208 -9.02 10.59 -13.37
CA LYS A 208 -10.38 10.22 -12.98
C LYS A 208 -10.33 8.99 -12.06
N ASP A 209 -10.43 9.23 -10.76
CA ASP A 209 -10.38 8.19 -9.75
C ASP A 209 -11.74 8.06 -9.05
N TRP A 210 -12.27 6.84 -8.98
CA TRP A 210 -13.56 6.55 -8.33
C TRP A 210 -13.42 6.18 -6.85
N VAL A 211 -12.20 5.90 -6.40
CA VAL A 211 -11.93 5.36 -5.05
C VAL A 211 -11.34 6.41 -4.13
N VAL A 212 -10.42 7.25 -4.65
CA VAL A 212 -9.72 8.24 -3.82
C VAL A 212 -9.92 9.67 -4.32
N HIS A 213 -9.77 10.64 -3.41
CA HIS A 213 -9.79 12.06 -3.75
C HIS A 213 -8.40 12.52 -4.19
N ASN A 214 -8.32 13.29 -5.31
CA ASN A 214 -7.05 13.81 -5.82
C ASN A 214 -6.49 14.97 -4.99
N LYS A 215 -7.37 15.83 -4.41
CA LYS A 215 -6.89 17.01 -3.68
C LYS A 215 -5.84 16.69 -2.60
N PRO A 216 -6.03 15.71 -1.69
CA PRO A 216 -5.01 15.38 -0.71
C PRO A 216 -3.68 14.89 -1.30
N GLN A 217 -3.72 14.32 -2.51
CA GLN A 217 -2.51 13.91 -3.23
C GLN A 217 -1.72 15.13 -3.72
N HIS A 218 -2.42 16.19 -4.16
CA HIS A 218 -1.79 17.47 -4.50
C HIS A 218 -1.31 18.23 -3.26
N ASP A 219 -2.02 18.10 -2.13
CA ASP A 219 -1.64 18.75 -0.87
C ASP A 219 -0.35 18.13 -0.28
N PHE A 220 -0.05 16.88 -0.60
CA PHE A 220 1.18 16.18 -0.21
C PHE A 220 2.40 16.59 -1.04
N TYR A 221 2.21 17.00 -2.29
CA TYR A 221 3.28 17.39 -3.23
C TYR A 221 3.71 18.83 -3.02
#